data_1b50cbd37f7ca9d1d1fe3ce1475a44de
#
_entry.id   1b50cbd37f7ca9d1d1fe3ce1475a44de
#
_cell.length_a   1.000
_cell.length_b   1.000
_cell.length_c   1.000
_cell.angle_alpha   90.00
_cell.angle_beta   90.00
_cell.angle_gamma   90.00
#
_symmetry.space_group_name_H-M   'P 1'
#
loop_
_entity.id
_entity.type
_entity.pdbx_description
1 polymer ?
#
loop_
_entity_poly.entity_id
_entity_poly.type
_entity_poly.pdbx_seq_one_letter_code
_entity_poly.pdbx_strand_id
1 'polypeptide(L)'
;MMNEIEERLEVDREKIKNAIRLQMPIEITSYTIPRNMEVYIQRVLELFLDECHQEHLRDALSFCLGELLTNAKKANTKRVYFEEKGLDINNPKDYEEGMKDFRDETFDNINYYLEMQRRAGLYVKIVLQLKEDKIFIEIRNNSLLTDSEKLRIKDKLDSVQQYKSMEEVLGTVLDQTEGAGLGIIIVILMLQKVGLSKENYQVFTEDEETVTRIILPGNGNIFAAVEIMSYELSYMIDQIPVVKNHFEIINALVASPTLERQAIKQAIREDIGLALLAQKYALEKDSSAVGIKKCLSLLSDDELRYIYSDSNPSIRIVENSPVLENMVFHAQRTAYFAYNMFKNYQEEMNMADELNADVMYALGLFNSIGFALIETQTEEQRSYMEELSQQYEEDWKKIMDVFNFGNTANYIKRIYAKKSQMPAFATYIISCWNSRRGKLPERFMFAVDVLYMSEMMQYYDEKIADFYQIDRKILKKYGILDEKMFKTMITKMKTSLDND
;
A
#
# COMPACT_ATOMS: atom_id res chain seq x y z
N MET A 1 26.18 -8.02 37.71
CA MET A 1 26.76 -8.46 36.43
C MET A 1 25.61 -8.52 35.47
N MET A 2 25.25 -7.39 34.93
CA MET A 2 24.23 -7.28 33.87
C MET A 2 24.99 -7.08 32.58
N ASN A 3 25.17 -8.17 31.82
CA ASN A 3 25.39 -8.13 30.40
C ASN A 3 24.11 -8.70 29.76
N GLU A 4 23.05 -7.94 29.79
CA GLU A 4 21.99 -8.11 28.79
C GLU A 4 22.56 -7.52 27.50
N ILE A 5 22.93 -8.41 26.61
CA ILE A 5 23.19 -8.11 25.21
C ILE A 5 21.90 -7.47 24.72
N GLU A 6 21.92 -6.13 24.55
CA GLU A 6 20.88 -5.44 23.78
C GLU A 6 20.88 -6.09 22.39
N GLU A 7 20.00 -7.03 22.16
CA GLU A 7 19.67 -7.50 20.81
C GLU A 7 19.28 -6.27 20.00
N ARG A 8 20.20 -5.80 19.17
CA ARG A 8 19.88 -4.77 18.18
C ARG A 8 18.88 -5.37 17.23
N LEU A 9 17.63 -4.91 17.30
CA LEU A 9 16.64 -5.26 16.32
C LEU A 9 17.15 -4.81 14.95
N GLU A 10 17.39 -5.76 14.07
CA GLU A 10 17.89 -5.50 12.72
C GLU A 10 16.72 -5.02 11.85
N VAL A 11 16.92 -3.94 11.10
CA VAL A 11 15.90 -3.39 10.19
C VAL A 11 16.09 -3.99 8.81
N ASP A 12 15.07 -4.66 8.32
CA ASP A 12 15.05 -5.22 6.97
C ASP A 12 14.73 -4.14 5.93
N ARG A 13 15.76 -3.63 5.28
CA ARG A 13 15.67 -2.59 4.26
C ARG A 13 14.87 -3.04 3.04
N GLU A 14 14.97 -4.32 2.65
CA GLU A 14 14.24 -4.83 1.48
C GLU A 14 12.73 -4.89 1.76
N LYS A 15 12.31 -5.20 2.98
CA LYS A 15 10.89 -5.08 3.37
C LYS A 15 10.38 -3.64 3.28
N ILE A 16 11.20 -2.65 3.66
CA ILE A 16 10.84 -1.23 3.54
C ILE A 16 10.66 -0.86 2.06
N LYS A 17 11.63 -1.21 1.20
CA LYS A 17 11.53 -0.97 -0.24
C LYS A 17 10.31 -1.62 -0.87
N ASN A 18 10.03 -2.88 -0.54
CA ASN A 18 8.86 -3.59 -1.05
C ASN A 18 7.55 -2.94 -0.58
N ALA A 19 7.46 -2.51 0.68
CA ALA A 19 6.28 -1.81 1.18
C ALA A 19 6.06 -0.48 0.44
N ILE A 20 7.11 0.30 0.19
CA ILE A 20 7.06 1.55 -0.58
C ILE A 20 6.63 1.25 -2.02
N ARG A 21 7.30 0.30 -2.69
CA ARG A 21 6.99 -0.10 -4.08
C ARG A 21 5.53 -0.51 -4.25
N LEU A 22 4.98 -1.24 -3.28
CA LEU A 22 3.62 -1.76 -3.31
C LEU A 22 2.60 -0.82 -2.64
N GLN A 23 3.03 0.37 -2.18
CA GLN A 23 2.23 1.34 -1.44
C GLN A 23 1.56 0.76 -0.19
N MET A 24 2.18 -0.24 0.39
CA MET A 24 1.70 -0.91 1.59
C MET A 24 2.15 -0.19 2.84
N PRO A 25 1.37 -0.22 3.94
CA PRO A 25 1.81 0.32 5.21
C PRO A 25 2.94 -0.53 5.82
N ILE A 26 3.91 0.12 6.43
CA ILE A 26 4.85 -0.49 7.37
C ILE A 26 4.26 -0.28 8.74
N GLU A 27 3.87 -1.35 9.42
CA GLU A 27 3.25 -1.29 10.74
C GLU A 27 4.16 -1.90 11.80
N ILE A 28 4.37 -1.15 12.90
CA ILE A 28 5.09 -1.61 14.08
C ILE A 28 4.14 -1.46 15.27
N THR A 29 3.73 -2.54 15.90
CA THR A 29 2.84 -2.54 17.06
C THR A 29 3.58 -3.03 18.28
N SER A 30 3.49 -2.28 19.39
CA SER A 30 4.11 -2.64 20.66
C SER A 30 3.21 -2.30 21.83
N TYR A 31 3.10 -3.21 22.81
CA TYR A 31 2.40 -2.97 24.07
C TYR A 31 3.22 -2.10 25.03
N THR A 32 4.54 -2.18 24.90
CA THR A 32 5.47 -1.32 25.63
C THR A 32 6.55 -0.87 24.65
N ILE A 33 7.02 0.35 24.79
CA ILE A 33 8.08 0.89 23.92
C ILE A 33 9.33 1.12 24.78
N PRO A 34 10.14 0.09 25.00
CA PRO A 34 11.44 0.23 25.66
C PRO A 34 12.43 0.96 24.72
N ARG A 35 13.58 1.38 25.27
CA ARG A 35 14.56 2.19 24.55
C ARG A 35 15.08 1.55 23.25
N ASN A 36 15.30 0.23 23.24
CA ASN A 36 15.72 -0.49 22.05
C ASN A 36 14.64 -0.46 20.94
N MET A 37 13.37 -0.52 21.30
CA MET A 37 12.25 -0.38 20.36
C MET A 37 12.15 1.05 19.83
N GLU A 38 12.38 2.07 20.67
CA GLU A 38 12.44 3.47 20.20
C GLU A 38 13.54 3.65 19.14
N VAL A 39 14.74 3.12 19.41
CA VAL A 39 15.88 3.16 18.48
C VAL A 39 15.53 2.42 17.17
N TYR A 40 14.88 1.25 17.26
CA TYR A 40 14.42 0.51 16.10
C TYR A 40 13.41 1.31 15.25
N ILE A 41 12.39 1.88 15.89
CA ILE A 41 11.37 2.70 15.22
C ILE A 41 12.02 3.92 14.54
N GLN A 42 12.96 4.60 15.20
CA GLN A 42 13.70 5.72 14.61
C GLN A 42 14.48 5.27 13.38
N ARG A 43 15.15 4.12 13.46
CA ARG A 43 15.92 3.59 12.32
C ARG A 43 15.02 3.19 11.14
N VAL A 44 13.84 2.64 11.41
CA VAL A 44 12.85 2.35 10.36
C VAL A 44 12.37 3.64 9.69
N LEU A 45 12.06 4.70 10.46
CA LEU A 45 11.69 6.01 9.90
C LEU A 45 12.81 6.60 9.04
N GLU A 46 14.06 6.58 9.50
CA GLU A 46 15.20 7.08 8.74
C GLU A 46 15.31 6.39 7.37
N LEU A 47 15.32 5.04 7.37
CA LEU A 47 15.41 4.27 6.14
C LEU A 47 14.20 4.47 5.23
N PHE A 48 13.01 4.61 5.80
CA PHE A 48 11.79 4.90 5.04
C PHE A 48 11.88 6.27 4.35
N LEU A 49 12.36 7.30 5.06
CA LEU A 49 12.55 8.63 4.47
C LEU A 49 13.64 8.65 3.40
N ASP A 50 14.73 7.89 3.61
CA ASP A 50 15.78 7.72 2.60
C ASP A 50 15.23 7.10 1.32
N GLU A 51 14.47 6.02 1.42
CA GLU A 51 13.86 5.36 0.26
C GLU A 51 12.77 6.22 -0.40
N CYS A 52 12.18 7.17 0.34
CA CYS A 52 11.23 8.16 -0.21
C CYS A 52 11.91 9.45 -0.71
N HIS A 53 13.24 9.52 -0.72
CA HIS A 53 14.03 10.72 -1.10
C HIS A 53 13.67 11.97 -0.29
N GLN A 54 13.43 11.79 1.03
CA GLN A 54 13.09 12.83 1.99
C GLN A 54 14.14 12.93 3.12
N GLU A 55 15.41 12.69 2.81
CA GLU A 55 16.52 12.65 3.77
C GLU A 55 16.66 13.96 4.53
N HIS A 56 16.31 15.08 3.89
CA HIS A 56 16.38 16.42 4.49
C HIS A 56 15.38 16.65 5.62
N LEU A 57 14.35 15.80 5.75
CA LEU A 57 13.35 15.87 6.81
C LEU A 57 13.69 14.97 8.01
N ARG A 58 14.75 14.17 7.93
CA ARG A 58 15.10 13.12 8.89
C ARG A 58 15.14 13.63 10.33
N ASP A 59 15.94 14.67 10.60
CA ASP A 59 16.13 15.18 11.97
C ASP A 59 14.82 15.76 12.56
N ALA A 60 14.10 16.54 11.75
CA ALA A 60 12.84 17.14 12.17
C ALA A 60 11.78 16.08 12.48
N LEU A 61 11.64 15.08 11.61
CA LEU A 61 10.64 14.03 11.77
C LEU A 61 11.01 13.02 12.84
N SER A 62 12.29 12.72 13.05
CA SER A 62 12.78 11.92 14.17
C SER A 62 12.42 12.55 15.50
N PHE A 63 12.61 13.87 15.64
CA PHE A 63 12.16 14.61 16.81
C PHE A 63 10.63 14.54 16.98
N CYS A 64 9.87 14.85 15.91
CA CYS A 64 8.40 14.78 15.95
C CYS A 64 7.92 13.39 16.36
N LEU A 65 8.49 12.33 15.80
CA LEU A 65 8.14 10.95 16.15
C LEU A 65 8.36 10.67 17.62
N GLY A 66 9.48 11.11 18.20
CA GLY A 66 9.79 10.97 19.64
C GLY A 66 8.72 11.62 20.53
N GLU A 67 8.28 12.84 20.21
CA GLU A 67 7.22 13.54 20.92
C GLU A 67 5.87 12.83 20.79
N LEU A 68 5.52 12.36 19.58
CA LEU A 68 4.28 11.64 19.35
C LEU A 68 4.23 10.29 20.09
N LEU A 69 5.33 9.54 20.10
CA LEU A 69 5.45 8.29 20.87
C LEU A 69 5.30 8.55 22.36
N THR A 70 5.92 9.63 22.86
CA THR A 70 5.80 10.04 24.27
C THR A 70 4.37 10.37 24.64
N ASN A 71 3.65 11.08 23.77
CA ASN A 71 2.23 11.42 24.00
C ASN A 71 1.35 10.16 24.02
N ALA A 72 1.55 9.23 23.07
CA ALA A 72 0.81 7.98 23.03
C ALA A 72 1.07 7.09 24.27
N LYS A 73 2.34 6.99 24.70
CA LYS A 73 2.69 6.28 25.94
C LYS A 73 2.03 6.90 27.16
N LYS A 74 2.08 8.24 27.31
CA LYS A 74 1.42 8.95 28.42
C LYS A 74 -0.09 8.73 28.41
N ALA A 75 -0.74 8.71 27.23
CA ALA A 75 -2.19 8.44 27.12
C ALA A 75 -2.52 7.05 27.65
N ASN A 76 -1.77 6.02 27.24
CA ASN A 76 -1.96 4.65 27.71
C ASN A 76 -1.69 4.52 29.22
N THR A 77 -0.61 5.10 29.72
CA THR A 77 -0.29 5.10 31.17
C THR A 77 -1.40 5.76 31.98
N LYS A 78 -1.92 6.87 31.49
CA LYS A 78 -3.01 7.60 32.18
C LYS A 78 -4.26 6.73 32.33
N ARG A 79 -4.65 5.93 31.29
CA ARG A 79 -5.81 5.05 31.36
C ARG A 79 -5.69 4.03 32.50
N VAL A 80 -4.58 3.30 32.56
CA VAL A 80 -4.37 2.28 33.62
C VAL A 80 -4.17 2.90 35.01
N TYR A 81 -3.58 4.09 35.09
CA TYR A 81 -3.42 4.83 36.35
C TYR A 81 -4.78 5.24 36.96
N PHE A 82 -5.64 5.83 36.15
CA PHE A 82 -6.98 6.24 36.58
C PHE A 82 -7.84 5.03 36.97
N GLU A 83 -7.78 3.95 36.19
CA GLU A 83 -8.46 2.70 36.50
C GLU A 83 -7.98 2.11 37.84
N GLU A 84 -6.67 2.08 38.09
CA GLU A 84 -6.10 1.59 39.35
C GLU A 84 -6.56 2.42 40.56
N LYS A 85 -6.61 3.75 40.41
CA LYS A 85 -7.07 4.66 41.45
C LYS A 85 -8.59 4.67 41.64
N GLY A 86 -9.35 4.01 40.78
CA GLY A 86 -10.80 4.03 40.80
C GLY A 86 -11.38 5.41 40.45
N LEU A 87 -10.64 6.23 39.69
CA LEU A 87 -11.03 7.57 39.26
C LEU A 87 -11.58 7.54 37.83
N ASP A 88 -12.64 8.31 37.59
CA ASP A 88 -13.18 8.49 36.24
C ASP A 88 -12.42 9.60 35.49
N ILE A 89 -11.64 9.22 34.48
CA ILE A 89 -10.85 10.14 33.65
C ILE A 89 -11.71 11.17 32.91
N ASN A 90 -13.02 10.92 32.74
CA ASN A 90 -13.97 11.85 32.10
C ASN A 90 -14.58 12.83 33.12
N ASN A 91 -14.49 12.54 34.42
CA ASN A 91 -14.96 13.43 35.46
C ASN A 91 -13.93 14.53 35.74
N PRO A 92 -14.23 15.83 35.60
CA PRO A 92 -13.26 16.91 35.82
C PRO A 92 -12.61 16.93 37.21
N LYS A 93 -13.36 16.56 38.26
CA LYS A 93 -12.83 16.53 39.65
C LYS A 93 -11.86 15.38 39.84
N ASP A 94 -12.23 14.19 39.39
CA ASP A 94 -11.38 12.99 39.47
C ASP A 94 -10.14 13.17 38.61
N TYR A 95 -10.26 13.86 37.45
CA TYR A 95 -9.14 14.21 36.60
C TYR A 95 -8.14 15.14 37.30
N GLU A 96 -8.64 16.20 37.94
CA GLU A 96 -7.78 17.13 38.69
C GLU A 96 -7.09 16.42 39.86
N GLU A 97 -7.80 15.56 40.59
CA GLU A 97 -7.25 14.78 41.70
C GLU A 97 -6.18 13.80 41.21
N GLY A 98 -6.49 12.98 40.20
CA GLY A 98 -5.58 11.97 39.67
C GLY A 98 -4.31 12.58 39.05
N MET A 99 -4.40 13.75 38.46
CA MET A 99 -3.24 14.39 37.82
C MET A 99 -2.24 15.02 38.82
N LYS A 100 -2.61 15.21 40.10
CA LYS A 100 -1.70 15.80 41.11
C LYS A 100 -0.45 14.95 41.29
N ASP A 101 -0.62 13.63 41.43
CA ASP A 101 0.48 12.72 41.76
C ASP A 101 0.87 11.82 40.58
N PHE A 102 0.16 11.94 39.43
CA PHE A 102 0.32 11.11 38.26
C PHE A 102 1.79 10.99 37.80
N ARG A 103 2.50 12.13 37.73
CA ARG A 103 3.86 12.17 37.21
C ARG A 103 4.83 11.41 38.13
N ASP A 104 4.80 11.73 39.41
CA ASP A 104 5.75 11.19 40.37
C ASP A 104 5.50 9.71 40.63
N GLU A 105 4.23 9.29 40.83
CA GLU A 105 3.89 7.90 41.07
C GLU A 105 4.17 7.04 39.83
N THR A 106 3.87 7.51 38.61
CA THR A 106 4.10 6.70 37.40
C THR A 106 5.58 6.63 37.04
N PHE A 107 6.38 7.65 37.38
CA PHE A 107 7.83 7.62 37.19
C PHE A 107 8.50 6.64 38.16
N ASP A 108 8.15 6.70 39.43
CA ASP A 108 8.73 5.83 40.46
C ASP A 108 8.35 4.35 40.27
N ASN A 109 7.18 4.08 39.65
CA ASN A 109 6.64 2.74 39.45
C ASN A 109 6.48 2.38 37.97
N ILE A 110 7.37 2.87 37.11
CA ILE A 110 7.19 2.74 35.63
C ILE A 110 6.98 1.29 35.17
N ASN A 111 7.75 0.33 35.70
CA ASN A 111 7.62 -1.08 35.32
C ASN A 111 6.27 -1.69 35.70
N TYR A 112 5.69 -1.25 36.81
CA TYR A 112 4.38 -1.67 37.24
C TYR A 112 3.29 -1.20 36.27
N TYR A 113 3.30 0.08 35.88
CA TYR A 113 2.34 0.63 34.93
C TYR A 113 2.52 0.09 33.50
N LEU A 114 3.74 -0.23 33.07
CA LEU A 114 3.97 -0.92 31.81
C LEU A 114 3.36 -2.32 31.79
N GLU A 115 3.47 -3.07 32.88
CA GLU A 115 2.83 -4.39 32.99
C GLU A 115 1.30 -4.28 33.02
N MET A 116 0.74 -3.27 33.69
CA MET A 116 -0.70 -3.00 33.66
C MET A 116 -1.20 -2.67 32.25
N GLN A 117 -0.48 -1.80 31.51
CA GLN A 117 -0.80 -1.50 30.11
C GLN A 117 -0.84 -2.77 29.25
N ARG A 118 0.16 -3.65 29.42
CA ARG A 118 0.23 -4.92 28.73
C ARG A 118 -0.95 -5.81 29.06
N ARG A 119 -1.34 -5.93 30.32
CA ARG A 119 -2.50 -6.73 30.77
C ARG A 119 -3.82 -6.17 30.26
N ALA A 120 -3.94 -4.85 30.21
CA ALA A 120 -5.09 -4.15 29.64
C ALA A 120 -5.14 -4.20 28.10
N GLY A 121 -4.12 -4.78 27.45
CA GLY A 121 -4.03 -4.84 25.99
C GLY A 121 -3.84 -3.48 25.32
N LEU A 122 -3.34 -2.47 26.04
CA LEU A 122 -3.05 -1.17 25.49
C LEU A 122 -1.77 -1.20 24.67
N TYR A 123 -1.84 -0.68 23.44
CA TYR A 123 -0.70 -0.68 22.51
C TYR A 123 -0.48 0.69 21.89
N VAL A 124 0.70 0.87 21.33
CA VAL A 124 1.03 1.93 20.39
C VAL A 124 1.43 1.28 19.06
N LYS A 125 0.88 1.79 17.98
CA LYS A 125 1.15 1.32 16.62
C LYS A 125 1.70 2.50 15.81
N ILE A 126 2.81 2.27 15.14
CA ILE A 126 3.42 3.19 14.20
C ILE A 126 3.09 2.71 12.79
N VAL A 127 2.63 3.61 11.93
CA VAL A 127 2.34 3.31 10.52
C VAL A 127 3.07 4.30 9.64
N LEU A 128 3.92 3.78 8.74
CA LEU A 128 4.60 4.56 7.71
C LEU A 128 4.10 4.08 6.35
N GLN A 129 3.65 4.98 5.50
CA GLN A 129 3.14 4.62 4.18
C GLN A 129 3.41 5.71 3.16
N LEU A 130 3.99 5.34 2.01
CA LEU A 130 3.92 6.14 0.79
C LEU A 130 2.69 5.71 0.02
N LYS A 131 1.77 6.62 -0.23
CA LYS A 131 0.55 6.36 -1.01
C LYS A 131 0.28 7.51 -1.96
N GLU A 132 0.21 7.20 -3.25
CA GLU A 132 0.17 8.19 -4.32
C GLU A 132 1.43 9.09 -4.22
N ASP A 133 1.28 10.38 -4.10
CA ASP A 133 2.34 11.37 -3.94
C ASP A 133 2.49 11.89 -2.50
N LYS A 134 2.00 11.13 -1.49
CA LYS A 134 1.98 11.54 -0.09
C LYS A 134 2.59 10.48 0.81
N ILE A 135 3.35 10.96 1.78
CA ILE A 135 3.88 10.15 2.86
C ILE A 135 3.00 10.36 4.10
N PHE A 136 2.58 9.26 4.69
CA PHE A 136 1.81 9.23 5.92
C PHE A 136 2.68 8.65 7.03
N ILE A 137 2.80 9.40 8.13
CA ILE A 137 3.43 8.97 9.37
C ILE A 137 2.34 9.02 10.43
N GLU A 138 1.93 7.87 10.98
CA GLU A 138 0.87 7.78 11.96
C GLU A 138 1.35 7.12 13.23
N ILE A 139 0.94 7.70 14.36
CA ILE A 139 1.03 7.06 15.67
C ILE A 139 -0.39 6.80 16.12
N ARG A 140 -0.69 5.54 16.37
CA ARG A 140 -2.01 5.07 16.77
C ARG A 140 -1.92 4.40 18.15
N ASN A 141 -2.89 4.65 18.98
CA ASN A 141 -3.04 3.94 20.25
C ASN A 141 -4.52 3.69 20.54
N ASN A 142 -4.83 2.56 21.18
CA ASN A 142 -6.18 2.15 21.48
C ASN A 142 -6.76 2.76 22.76
N SER A 143 -6.27 3.95 23.14
CA SER A 143 -6.84 4.80 24.18
C SER A 143 -7.59 5.96 23.53
N LEU A 144 -8.92 5.94 23.60
CA LEU A 144 -9.74 7.00 23.00
C LEU A 144 -9.56 8.33 23.74
N LEU A 145 -9.55 9.42 22.98
CA LEU A 145 -9.49 10.77 23.55
C LEU A 145 -10.78 11.11 24.32
N THR A 146 -10.62 11.62 25.53
CA THR A 146 -11.73 12.27 26.24
C THR A 146 -12.08 13.60 25.59
N ASP A 147 -13.27 14.14 25.87
CA ASP A 147 -13.66 15.43 25.31
C ASP A 147 -12.78 16.58 25.83
N SER A 148 -12.31 16.48 27.07
CA SER A 148 -11.33 17.42 27.65
C SER A 148 -9.97 17.36 26.93
N GLU A 149 -9.53 16.18 26.52
CA GLU A 149 -8.28 16.01 25.77
C GLU A 149 -8.43 16.57 24.34
N LYS A 150 -9.56 16.32 23.68
CA LYS A 150 -9.86 16.89 22.34
C LYS A 150 -9.86 18.42 22.37
N LEU A 151 -10.52 19.03 23.38
CA LEU A 151 -10.54 20.47 23.53
C LEU A 151 -9.13 21.04 23.74
N ARG A 152 -8.34 20.44 24.62
CA ARG A 152 -6.94 20.85 24.86
C ARG A 152 -6.06 20.74 23.62
N ILE A 153 -6.21 19.68 22.83
CA ILE A 153 -5.48 19.54 21.56
C ILE A 153 -5.86 20.68 20.62
N LYS A 154 -7.16 20.95 20.46
CA LYS A 154 -7.66 22.05 19.63
C LYS A 154 -7.10 23.40 20.07
N ASP A 155 -7.19 23.71 21.37
CA ASP A 155 -6.68 24.98 21.92
C ASP A 155 -5.19 25.14 21.65
N LYS A 156 -4.38 24.05 21.75
CA LYS A 156 -2.95 24.07 21.43
C LYS A 156 -2.70 24.31 19.94
N LEU A 157 -3.47 23.66 19.06
CA LEU A 157 -3.37 23.88 17.61
C LEU A 157 -3.70 25.32 17.21
N ASP A 158 -4.67 25.92 17.88
CA ASP A 158 -5.08 27.31 17.64
C ASP A 158 -4.04 28.30 18.23
N SER A 159 -3.40 27.94 19.34
CA SER A 159 -2.38 28.78 19.99
C SER A 159 -1.02 28.84 19.28
N VAL A 160 -0.73 27.90 18.39
CA VAL A 160 0.56 27.87 17.66
C VAL A 160 0.85 29.19 16.93
N GLN A 161 -0.16 29.86 16.41
CA GLN A 161 0.00 31.13 15.70
C GLN A 161 0.51 32.28 16.59
N GLN A 162 0.45 32.13 17.91
CA GLN A 162 0.94 33.12 18.88
C GLN A 162 2.47 33.08 19.05
N TYR A 163 3.12 31.96 18.65
CA TYR A 163 4.56 31.78 18.79
C TYR A 163 5.27 31.97 17.45
N LYS A 164 6.32 32.80 17.46
CA LYS A 164 7.11 33.11 16.26
C LYS A 164 8.37 32.24 16.12
N SER A 165 8.82 31.64 17.21
CA SER A 165 10.02 30.80 17.19
C SER A 165 10.00 29.71 18.29
N MET A 166 10.89 28.73 18.14
CA MET A 166 11.11 27.67 19.13
C MET A 166 11.63 28.24 20.46
N GLU A 167 12.47 29.27 20.39
CA GLU A 167 13.06 29.93 21.58
C GLU A 167 11.98 30.60 22.43
N GLU A 168 10.98 31.21 21.81
CA GLU A 168 9.85 31.83 22.49
C GLU A 168 9.00 30.80 23.26
N VAL A 169 8.77 29.64 22.64
CA VAL A 169 8.07 28.51 23.28
C VAL A 169 8.88 27.99 24.48
N LEU A 170 10.17 27.74 24.29
CA LEU A 170 11.05 27.24 25.36
C LEU A 170 11.16 28.22 26.52
N GLY A 171 11.20 29.54 26.25
CA GLY A 171 11.16 30.57 27.28
C GLY A 171 9.88 30.54 28.10
N THR A 172 8.74 30.33 27.48
CA THR A 172 7.40 30.21 28.13
C THR A 172 7.31 28.92 28.98
N VAL A 173 8.03 27.85 28.60
CA VAL A 173 8.07 26.55 29.31
C VAL A 173 8.77 26.67 30.67
N LEU A 174 9.83 27.47 30.74
CA LEU A 174 10.62 27.65 31.98
C LEU A 174 9.80 28.34 33.06
N ASP A 175 8.77 29.10 32.69
CA ASP A 175 7.89 29.83 33.63
C ASP A 175 6.64 29.04 34.07
N GLN A 176 6.31 27.92 33.40
CA GLN A 176 5.14 27.11 33.72
C GLN A 176 5.54 25.72 34.21
N THR A 177 5.22 25.41 35.45
CA THR A 177 5.54 24.15 36.15
C THR A 177 4.86 22.90 35.57
N GLU A 178 4.03 23.03 34.56
CA GLU A 178 3.37 21.92 33.87
C GLU A 178 3.87 21.79 32.42
N GLY A 179 4.87 20.93 32.18
CA GLY A 179 5.36 20.58 30.85
C GLY A 179 4.36 19.79 29.96
N ALA A 180 3.06 19.84 30.29
CA ALA A 180 2.00 19.09 29.62
C ALA A 180 1.37 19.91 28.48
N GLY A 181 1.74 19.61 27.25
CA GLY A 181 1.05 20.07 26.05
C GLY A 181 1.88 20.93 25.10
N LEU A 182 3.13 21.22 25.41
CA LEU A 182 4.02 21.96 24.51
C LEU A 182 4.54 21.08 23.36
N GLY A 183 4.57 19.77 23.53
CA GLY A 183 5.00 18.83 22.49
C GLY A 183 4.28 19.02 21.17
N ILE A 184 2.96 19.26 21.17
CA ILE A 184 2.19 19.54 19.94
C ILE A 184 2.66 20.84 19.30
N ILE A 185 2.83 21.91 20.08
CA ILE A 185 3.29 23.21 19.56
C ILE A 185 4.69 23.05 18.95
N ILE A 186 5.59 22.38 19.65
CA ILE A 186 6.96 22.12 19.18
C ILE A 186 6.94 21.30 17.89
N VAL A 187 6.13 20.24 17.81
CA VAL A 187 5.97 19.43 16.59
C VAL A 187 5.55 20.31 15.41
N ILE A 188 4.55 21.19 15.60
CA ILE A 188 4.07 22.05 14.51
C ILE A 188 5.14 23.07 14.09
N LEU A 189 5.86 23.68 15.05
CA LEU A 189 6.96 24.60 14.75
C LEU A 189 8.10 23.89 14.02
N MET A 190 8.41 22.64 14.36
CA MET A 190 9.38 21.83 13.63
C MET A 190 8.93 21.53 12.20
N LEU A 191 7.65 21.21 12.02
CA LEU A 191 7.05 21.03 10.68
C LEU A 191 7.12 22.34 9.86
N GLN A 192 6.82 23.48 10.46
CA GLN A 192 6.92 24.79 9.81
C GLN A 192 8.37 25.13 9.41
N LYS A 193 9.35 24.76 10.23
CA LYS A 193 10.78 24.97 9.93
C LYS A 193 11.22 24.24 8.65
N VAL A 194 10.58 23.12 8.32
CA VAL A 194 10.86 22.33 7.11
C VAL A 194 9.86 22.61 5.97
N GLY A 195 9.13 23.73 6.03
CA GLY A 195 8.24 24.19 4.98
C GLY A 195 6.83 23.57 4.99
N LEU A 196 6.48 22.83 6.04
CA LEU A 196 5.15 22.27 6.24
C LEU A 196 4.27 23.22 7.07
N SER A 197 2.97 22.94 7.15
CA SER A 197 2.01 23.76 7.86
C SER A 197 1.27 22.95 8.94
N LYS A 198 0.44 23.59 9.75
CA LYS A 198 -0.39 22.89 10.74
C LYS A 198 -1.40 21.92 10.13
N GLU A 199 -1.78 22.13 8.88
CA GLU A 199 -2.69 21.26 8.11
C GLU A 199 -2.05 19.88 7.83
N ASN A 200 -0.72 19.80 7.88
CA ASN A 200 0.03 18.55 7.76
C ASN A 200 -0.02 17.69 9.02
N TYR A 201 -0.53 18.23 10.14
CA TYR A 201 -0.69 17.54 11.42
C TYR A 201 -2.18 17.35 11.73
N GLN A 202 -2.58 16.12 12.00
CA GLN A 202 -3.98 15.76 12.26
C GLN A 202 -4.07 14.86 13.49
N VAL A 203 -5.12 15.06 14.30
CA VAL A 203 -5.47 14.16 15.41
C VAL A 203 -6.96 13.84 15.30
N PHE A 204 -7.30 12.56 15.23
CA PHE A 204 -8.67 12.10 15.09
C PHE A 204 -8.84 10.68 15.68
N THR A 205 -10.09 10.19 15.69
CA THR A 205 -10.39 8.82 16.10
C THR A 205 -10.84 8.01 14.90
N GLU A 206 -10.26 6.83 14.72
CA GLU A 206 -10.60 5.87 13.66
C GLU A 206 -10.48 4.45 14.20
N ASP A 207 -11.48 3.60 13.95
CA ASP A 207 -11.50 2.17 14.32
C ASP A 207 -11.16 1.90 15.81
N GLU A 208 -11.70 2.72 16.72
CA GLU A 208 -11.44 2.69 18.17
C GLU A 208 -9.98 3.01 18.57
N GLU A 209 -9.21 3.60 17.67
CA GLU A 209 -7.87 4.11 17.94
C GLU A 209 -7.86 5.65 17.92
N THR A 210 -7.06 6.25 18.76
CA THR A 210 -6.61 7.63 18.58
C THR A 210 -5.48 7.64 17.58
N VAL A 211 -5.62 8.42 16.52
CA VAL A 211 -4.64 8.54 15.44
C VAL A 211 -4.05 9.94 15.43
N THR A 212 -2.75 10.03 15.58
CA THR A 212 -1.98 11.25 15.28
C THR A 212 -1.22 11.03 13.99
N ARG A 213 -1.47 11.89 13.00
CA ARG A 213 -0.96 11.74 11.63
C ARG A 213 -0.18 12.98 11.21
N ILE A 214 0.99 12.75 10.61
CA ILE A 214 1.73 13.75 9.83
C ILE A 214 1.64 13.35 8.36
N ILE A 215 1.30 14.32 7.49
CA ILE A 215 1.21 14.13 6.05
C ILE A 215 2.30 14.97 5.41
N LEU A 216 3.21 14.33 4.68
CA LEU A 216 4.23 15.02 3.90
C LEU A 216 3.84 14.99 2.43
N PRO A 217 4.05 16.08 1.70
CA PRO A 217 4.02 16.03 0.24
C PRO A 217 5.17 15.14 -0.25
N GLY A 218 4.95 14.43 -1.34
CA GLY A 218 6.04 13.81 -2.08
C GLY A 218 6.93 14.88 -2.74
N ASN A 219 8.02 14.45 -3.37
CA ASN A 219 8.83 15.36 -4.19
C ASN A 219 8.08 15.66 -5.50
N GLY A 220 7.39 16.80 -5.57
CA GLY A 220 6.50 17.17 -6.66
C GLY A 220 7.17 17.18 -8.04
N ASN A 221 8.46 17.56 -8.14
CA ASN A 221 9.20 17.56 -9.41
C ASN A 221 9.45 16.12 -9.89
N ILE A 222 9.90 15.24 -9.00
CA ILE A 222 10.14 13.82 -9.33
C ILE A 222 8.82 13.15 -9.74
N PHE A 223 7.74 13.34 -9.00
CA PHE A 223 6.44 12.72 -9.33
C PHE A 223 5.86 13.25 -10.64
N ALA A 224 6.01 14.54 -10.94
CA ALA A 224 5.63 15.11 -12.23
C ALA A 224 6.42 14.48 -13.38
N ALA A 225 7.73 14.33 -13.22
CA ALA A 225 8.59 13.66 -14.19
C ALA A 225 8.14 12.19 -14.41
N VAL A 226 7.90 11.44 -13.33
CA VAL A 226 7.44 10.05 -13.39
C VAL A 226 6.07 9.94 -14.06
N GLU A 227 5.15 10.88 -13.84
CA GLU A 227 3.83 10.88 -14.47
C GLU A 227 3.97 11.08 -16.00
N ILE A 228 4.79 12.03 -16.43
CA ILE A 228 5.06 12.27 -17.85
C ILE A 228 5.76 11.07 -18.47
N MET A 229 6.80 10.53 -17.84
CA MET A 229 7.49 9.33 -18.31
C MET A 229 6.57 8.14 -18.45
N SER A 230 5.67 7.93 -17.49
CA SER A 230 4.67 6.85 -17.53
C SER A 230 3.71 7.01 -18.70
N TYR A 231 3.31 8.26 -18.98
CA TYR A 231 2.46 8.59 -20.12
C TYR A 231 3.17 8.30 -21.44
N GLU A 232 4.37 8.85 -21.63
CA GLU A 232 5.17 8.67 -22.85
C GLU A 232 5.49 7.19 -23.09
N LEU A 233 5.97 6.47 -22.06
CA LEU A 233 6.23 5.03 -22.18
C LEU A 233 5.00 4.26 -22.64
N SER A 234 3.82 4.57 -22.09
CA SER A 234 2.58 3.90 -22.46
C SER A 234 2.21 4.11 -23.94
N TYR A 235 2.57 5.26 -24.51
CA TYR A 235 2.35 5.56 -25.94
C TYR A 235 3.40 4.93 -26.85
N MET A 236 4.61 4.73 -26.38
CA MET A 236 5.67 4.04 -27.13
C MET A 236 5.50 2.51 -27.18
N ILE A 237 4.59 1.96 -26.38
CA ILE A 237 4.36 0.51 -26.35
C ILE A 237 3.40 0.12 -27.48
N ASP A 238 3.95 -0.36 -28.59
CA ASP A 238 3.19 -0.87 -29.73
C ASP A 238 3.09 -2.40 -29.73
N GLN A 239 4.03 -3.06 -29.07
CA GLN A 239 4.13 -4.50 -29.01
C GLN A 239 3.90 -5.01 -27.58
N ILE A 240 3.21 -6.11 -27.48
CA ILE A 240 2.91 -6.79 -26.21
C ILE A 240 4.00 -7.81 -25.93
N PRO A 241 4.69 -7.72 -24.78
CA PRO A 241 5.72 -8.69 -24.41
C PRO A 241 5.09 -10.04 -24.06
N VAL A 242 5.67 -11.11 -24.60
CA VAL A 242 5.26 -12.50 -24.35
C VAL A 242 6.50 -13.31 -24.04
N VAL A 243 6.44 -14.19 -23.06
CA VAL A 243 7.55 -15.12 -22.74
C VAL A 243 7.73 -16.10 -23.89
N LYS A 244 8.96 -16.29 -24.36
CA LYS A 244 9.29 -17.13 -25.53
C LYS A 244 8.69 -18.53 -25.43
N ASN A 245 8.88 -19.23 -24.34
CA ASN A 245 8.37 -20.59 -24.18
C ASN A 245 6.83 -20.65 -24.28
N HIS A 246 6.12 -19.67 -23.73
CA HIS A 246 4.66 -19.59 -23.81
C HIS A 246 4.21 -19.29 -25.25
N PHE A 247 4.96 -18.42 -25.95
CA PHE A 247 4.70 -18.15 -27.37
C PHE A 247 4.90 -19.39 -28.25
N GLU A 248 5.97 -20.13 -28.07
CA GLU A 248 6.24 -21.35 -28.82
C GLU A 248 5.14 -22.41 -28.64
N ILE A 249 4.64 -22.56 -27.40
CA ILE A 249 3.53 -23.47 -27.10
C ILE A 249 2.27 -23.06 -27.86
N ILE A 250 1.82 -21.79 -27.75
CA ILE A 250 0.60 -21.36 -28.41
C ILE A 250 0.74 -21.34 -29.93
N ASN A 251 1.89 -20.94 -30.46
CA ASN A 251 2.17 -20.96 -31.89
C ASN A 251 2.06 -22.39 -32.46
N ALA A 252 2.59 -23.40 -31.77
CA ALA A 252 2.44 -24.80 -32.15
C ALA A 252 0.96 -25.27 -32.10
N LEU A 253 0.19 -24.85 -31.08
CA LEU A 253 -1.24 -25.19 -30.97
C LEU A 253 -2.06 -24.61 -32.12
N VAL A 254 -1.83 -23.34 -32.49
CA VAL A 254 -2.58 -22.72 -33.60
C VAL A 254 -2.12 -23.16 -34.98
N ALA A 255 -0.90 -23.67 -35.14
CA ALA A 255 -0.38 -24.24 -36.37
C ALA A 255 -1.01 -25.61 -36.69
N SER A 256 -1.64 -26.28 -35.72
CA SER A 256 -2.34 -27.56 -35.92
C SER A 256 -3.47 -27.45 -36.96
N PRO A 257 -3.65 -28.45 -37.83
CA PRO A 257 -4.76 -28.48 -38.77
C PRO A 257 -6.13 -28.38 -38.09
N THR A 258 -6.27 -28.97 -36.90
CA THR A 258 -7.46 -28.90 -36.06
C THR A 258 -7.14 -28.14 -34.79
N LEU A 259 -7.82 -27.01 -34.53
CA LEU A 259 -7.59 -26.22 -33.34
C LEU A 259 -8.30 -26.80 -32.13
N GLU A 260 -7.52 -27.17 -31.13
CA GLU A 260 -8.03 -27.54 -29.81
C GLU A 260 -8.22 -26.29 -28.94
N ARG A 261 -9.42 -25.65 -29.09
CA ARG A 261 -9.71 -24.38 -28.41
C ARG A 261 -9.55 -24.42 -26.89
N GLN A 262 -9.70 -25.57 -26.26
CA GLN A 262 -9.47 -25.72 -24.80
C GLN A 262 -7.97 -25.65 -24.47
N ALA A 263 -7.11 -26.28 -25.26
CA ALA A 263 -5.65 -26.17 -25.08
C ALA A 263 -5.16 -24.74 -25.33
N ILE A 264 -5.68 -24.08 -26.38
CA ILE A 264 -5.41 -22.66 -26.67
C ILE A 264 -5.85 -21.77 -25.50
N LYS A 265 -7.04 -22.00 -24.95
CA LYS A 265 -7.54 -21.28 -23.78
C LYS A 265 -6.60 -21.42 -22.57
N GLN A 266 -6.11 -22.63 -22.34
CA GLN A 266 -5.19 -22.89 -21.25
C GLN A 266 -3.85 -22.15 -21.45
N ALA A 267 -3.27 -22.22 -22.64
CA ALA A 267 -2.03 -21.50 -22.95
C ALA A 267 -2.18 -19.97 -22.78
N ILE A 268 -3.32 -19.39 -23.19
CA ILE A 268 -3.61 -17.96 -23.01
C ILE A 268 -3.71 -17.58 -21.53
N ARG A 269 -4.24 -18.45 -20.69
CA ARG A 269 -4.33 -18.22 -19.24
C ARG A 269 -2.96 -18.16 -18.57
N GLU A 270 -1.97 -18.77 -19.13
CA GLU A 270 -0.63 -18.86 -18.54
C GLU A 270 0.25 -17.64 -18.80
N ASP A 271 -0.16 -16.72 -19.69
CA ASP A 271 0.65 -15.55 -20.02
C ASP A 271 -0.20 -14.30 -20.23
N ILE A 272 0.14 -13.24 -19.48
CA ILE A 272 -0.55 -11.96 -19.56
C ILE A 272 -0.49 -11.35 -20.95
N GLY A 273 0.63 -11.50 -21.67
CA GLY A 273 0.80 -10.98 -23.03
C GLY A 273 -0.09 -11.72 -24.02
N LEU A 274 -0.20 -13.06 -23.92
CA LEU A 274 -1.10 -13.85 -24.75
C LEU A 274 -2.57 -13.49 -24.50
N ALA A 275 -2.95 -13.24 -23.24
CA ALA A 275 -4.30 -12.83 -22.89
C ALA A 275 -4.63 -11.42 -23.42
N LEU A 276 -3.68 -10.49 -23.34
CA LEU A 276 -3.84 -9.14 -23.88
C LEU A 276 -3.96 -9.11 -25.40
N LEU A 277 -3.25 -9.98 -26.10
CA LEU A 277 -3.41 -10.14 -27.56
C LEU A 277 -4.83 -10.61 -27.91
N ALA A 278 -5.34 -11.66 -27.25
CA ALA A 278 -6.71 -12.10 -27.45
C ALA A 278 -7.73 -10.98 -27.15
N GLN A 279 -7.52 -10.25 -26.06
CA GLN A 279 -8.35 -9.12 -25.66
C GLN A 279 -8.34 -8.00 -26.70
N LYS A 280 -7.17 -7.61 -27.21
CA LYS A 280 -7.01 -6.57 -28.22
C LYS A 280 -7.85 -6.86 -29.47
N TYR A 281 -7.72 -8.04 -30.03
CA TYR A 281 -8.46 -8.40 -31.25
C TYR A 281 -9.95 -8.66 -31.01
N ALA A 282 -10.33 -9.13 -29.82
CA ALA A 282 -11.73 -9.33 -29.47
C ALA A 282 -12.47 -7.98 -29.29
N LEU A 283 -11.79 -6.95 -28.78
CA LEU A 283 -12.35 -5.60 -28.61
C LEU A 283 -12.69 -4.92 -29.94
N GLU A 284 -12.00 -5.25 -31.02
CA GLU A 284 -12.34 -4.78 -32.38
C GLU A 284 -13.73 -5.29 -32.84
N LYS A 285 -14.19 -6.41 -32.28
CA LYS A 285 -15.51 -7.02 -32.62
C LYS A 285 -16.60 -6.67 -31.61
N ASP A 286 -16.27 -6.65 -30.35
CA ASP A 286 -17.19 -6.32 -29.26
C ASP A 286 -16.46 -5.46 -28.21
N SER A 287 -16.80 -4.17 -28.15
CA SER A 287 -16.21 -3.22 -27.22
C SER A 287 -16.44 -3.55 -25.73
N SER A 288 -17.29 -4.56 -25.45
CA SER A 288 -17.52 -5.08 -24.09
C SER A 288 -16.75 -6.36 -23.79
N ALA A 289 -15.92 -6.85 -24.74
CA ALA A 289 -15.20 -8.10 -24.59
C ALA A 289 -14.16 -8.02 -23.46
N VAL A 290 -14.43 -8.70 -22.35
CA VAL A 290 -13.50 -8.93 -21.24
C VAL A 290 -13.68 -10.38 -20.78
N GLY A 291 -12.57 -11.01 -20.39
CA GLY A 291 -12.56 -12.43 -20.06
C GLY A 291 -12.05 -13.30 -21.23
N ILE A 292 -11.25 -14.29 -20.88
CA ILE A 292 -10.55 -15.11 -21.88
C ILE A 292 -11.56 -15.95 -22.69
N LYS A 293 -12.55 -16.53 -22.03
CA LYS A 293 -13.58 -17.34 -22.65
C LYS A 293 -14.44 -16.53 -23.64
N LYS A 294 -14.81 -15.30 -23.22
CA LYS A 294 -15.53 -14.35 -24.08
C LYS A 294 -14.70 -13.97 -25.31
N CYS A 295 -13.44 -13.57 -25.10
CA CYS A 295 -12.54 -13.20 -26.20
C CYS A 295 -12.38 -14.34 -27.21
N LEU A 296 -12.11 -15.56 -26.75
CA LEU A 296 -12.02 -16.73 -27.65
C LEU A 296 -13.30 -17.06 -28.40
N SER A 297 -14.46 -16.79 -27.84
CA SER A 297 -15.74 -17.03 -28.54
C SER A 297 -15.98 -16.07 -29.68
N LEU A 298 -15.35 -14.90 -29.69
CA LEU A 298 -15.45 -13.87 -30.72
C LEU A 298 -14.45 -14.07 -31.87
N LEU A 299 -13.35 -14.80 -31.61
CA LEU A 299 -12.26 -14.99 -32.57
C LEU A 299 -12.45 -16.27 -33.37
N SER A 300 -12.34 -16.17 -34.71
CA SER A 300 -12.32 -17.31 -35.62
C SER A 300 -11.00 -18.07 -35.54
N ASP A 301 -10.97 -19.27 -36.13
CA ASP A 301 -9.75 -20.08 -36.16
C ASP A 301 -8.62 -19.42 -36.96
N ASP A 302 -8.96 -18.77 -38.08
CA ASP A 302 -7.97 -18.04 -38.88
C ASP A 302 -7.39 -16.83 -38.14
N GLU A 303 -8.22 -16.13 -37.38
CA GLU A 303 -7.76 -15.02 -36.53
C GLU A 303 -6.86 -15.52 -35.43
N LEU A 304 -7.16 -16.63 -34.75
CA LEU A 304 -6.28 -17.22 -33.75
C LEU A 304 -4.93 -17.62 -34.34
N ARG A 305 -4.90 -18.17 -35.56
CA ARG A 305 -3.65 -18.46 -36.28
C ARG A 305 -2.82 -17.20 -36.53
N TYR A 306 -3.46 -16.12 -36.96
CA TYR A 306 -2.81 -14.86 -37.21
C TYR A 306 -2.31 -14.20 -35.91
N ILE A 307 -3.19 -14.12 -34.90
CA ILE A 307 -2.88 -13.46 -33.61
C ILE A 307 -1.62 -14.04 -32.97
N TYR A 308 -1.46 -15.36 -33.01
CA TYR A 308 -0.34 -16.06 -32.36
C TYR A 308 0.72 -16.57 -33.33
N SER A 309 0.85 -15.93 -34.50
CA SER A 309 1.91 -16.22 -35.47
C SER A 309 3.10 -15.26 -35.34
N ASP A 310 4.25 -15.70 -35.83
CA ASP A 310 5.46 -14.86 -35.93
C ASP A 310 5.28 -13.62 -36.82
N SER A 311 4.26 -13.61 -37.66
CA SER A 311 3.95 -12.49 -38.57
C SER A 311 3.13 -11.38 -37.90
N ASN A 312 2.66 -11.56 -36.67
CA ASN A 312 1.88 -10.54 -35.96
C ASN A 312 2.82 -9.44 -35.42
N PRO A 313 2.79 -8.20 -35.93
CA PRO A 313 3.66 -7.13 -35.50
C PRO A 313 3.38 -6.63 -34.07
N SER A 314 2.24 -7.04 -33.50
CA SER A 314 1.86 -6.66 -32.13
C SER A 314 2.54 -7.50 -31.04
N ILE A 315 3.32 -8.50 -31.42
CA ILE A 315 4.01 -9.40 -30.48
C ILE A 315 5.48 -9.01 -30.36
N ARG A 316 5.96 -8.96 -29.14
CA ARG A 316 7.37 -8.94 -28.83
C ARG A 316 7.74 -10.16 -28.00
N ILE A 317 8.44 -11.11 -28.62
CA ILE A 317 8.95 -12.30 -27.93
C ILE A 317 10.12 -11.88 -27.06
N VAL A 318 10.04 -12.18 -25.78
CA VAL A 318 11.09 -11.88 -24.79
C VAL A 318 11.76 -13.17 -24.37
N GLU A 319 13.07 -13.23 -24.61
CA GLU A 319 13.92 -14.37 -24.25
C GLU A 319 14.72 -14.09 -22.98
N ASN A 320 14.94 -15.12 -22.17
CA ASN A 320 15.85 -15.08 -21.01
C ASN A 320 15.60 -13.90 -20.05
N SER A 321 14.33 -13.61 -19.76
CA SER A 321 13.95 -12.59 -18.78
C SER A 321 13.32 -13.23 -17.54
N PRO A 322 14.13 -13.59 -16.51
CA PRO A 322 13.62 -14.13 -15.26
C PRO A 322 12.61 -13.18 -14.59
N VAL A 323 12.77 -11.87 -14.81
CA VAL A 323 11.88 -10.86 -14.27
C VAL A 323 10.49 -10.97 -14.91
N LEU A 324 10.40 -11.06 -16.24
CA LEU A 324 9.13 -11.24 -16.93
C LEU A 324 8.48 -12.57 -16.57
N GLU A 325 9.25 -13.66 -16.52
CA GLU A 325 8.75 -14.99 -16.14
C GLU A 325 8.14 -14.96 -14.72
N ASN A 326 8.84 -14.35 -13.76
CA ASN A 326 8.30 -14.19 -12.40
C ASN A 326 7.02 -13.34 -12.38
N MET A 327 6.97 -12.28 -13.18
CA MET A 327 5.79 -11.43 -13.25
C MET A 327 4.59 -12.12 -13.90
N VAL A 328 4.82 -12.90 -14.95
CA VAL A 328 3.78 -13.72 -15.58
C VAL A 328 3.24 -14.75 -14.59
N PHE A 329 4.13 -15.43 -13.87
CA PHE A 329 3.74 -16.36 -12.81
C PHE A 329 2.94 -15.67 -11.70
N HIS A 330 3.38 -14.49 -11.25
CA HIS A 330 2.68 -13.70 -10.25
C HIS A 330 1.28 -13.29 -10.74
N ALA A 331 1.18 -12.79 -11.98
CA ALA A 331 -0.09 -12.41 -12.60
C ALA A 331 -1.07 -13.59 -12.69
N GLN A 332 -0.58 -14.76 -13.12
CA GLN A 332 -1.35 -15.98 -13.21
C GLN A 332 -1.93 -16.38 -11.84
N ARG A 333 -1.11 -16.39 -10.81
CA ARG A 333 -1.58 -16.74 -9.45
C ARG A 333 -2.60 -15.74 -8.91
N THR A 334 -2.38 -14.45 -9.13
CA THR A 334 -3.35 -13.41 -8.76
C THR A 334 -4.68 -13.63 -9.49
N ALA A 335 -4.64 -13.96 -10.78
CA ALA A 335 -5.83 -14.27 -11.57
C ALA A 335 -6.60 -15.49 -11.02
N TYR A 336 -5.91 -16.51 -10.60
CA TYR A 336 -6.52 -17.68 -9.98
C TYR A 336 -7.17 -17.36 -8.64
N PHE A 337 -6.49 -16.60 -7.78
CA PHE A 337 -7.09 -16.16 -6.54
C PHE A 337 -8.34 -15.30 -6.80
N ALA A 338 -8.30 -14.40 -7.79
CA ALA A 338 -9.45 -13.59 -8.18
C ALA A 338 -10.63 -14.42 -8.67
N TYR A 339 -10.37 -15.43 -9.51
CA TYR A 339 -11.37 -16.38 -9.97
C TYR A 339 -12.04 -17.13 -8.81
N ASN A 340 -11.24 -17.70 -7.91
CA ASN A 340 -11.74 -18.50 -6.79
C ASN A 340 -12.44 -17.65 -5.72
N MET A 341 -11.89 -16.47 -5.41
CA MET A 341 -12.55 -15.50 -4.53
C MET A 341 -13.92 -15.11 -5.07
N PHE A 342 -14.00 -14.79 -6.35
CA PHE A 342 -15.27 -14.45 -6.98
C PHE A 342 -16.28 -15.61 -6.86
N LYS A 343 -15.89 -16.84 -7.22
CA LYS A 343 -16.78 -18.03 -7.13
C LYS A 343 -17.31 -18.28 -5.71
N ASN A 344 -16.46 -18.04 -4.69
CA ASN A 344 -16.81 -18.31 -3.31
C ASN A 344 -17.77 -17.28 -2.68
N TYR A 345 -17.75 -16.03 -3.17
CA TYR A 345 -18.47 -14.92 -2.52
C TYR A 345 -19.51 -14.24 -3.44
N GLN A 346 -19.65 -14.65 -4.69
CA GLN A 346 -20.57 -14.00 -5.65
C GLN A 346 -22.05 -14.01 -5.23
N GLU A 347 -22.50 -15.05 -4.53
CA GLU A 347 -23.89 -15.18 -4.09
C GLU A 347 -24.27 -14.23 -2.95
N GLU A 348 -23.28 -13.78 -2.19
CA GLU A 348 -23.46 -12.95 -0.99
C GLU A 348 -23.33 -11.46 -1.29
N MET A 349 -22.88 -11.08 -2.49
CA MET A 349 -22.50 -9.72 -2.81
C MET A 349 -23.33 -9.09 -3.92
N ASN A 350 -23.69 -7.82 -3.73
CA ASN A 350 -24.26 -7.00 -4.79
C ASN A 350 -23.19 -6.66 -5.83
N MET A 351 -23.33 -7.11 -7.05
CA MET A 351 -22.35 -6.92 -8.11
C MET A 351 -22.99 -6.49 -9.43
N ALA A 352 -22.17 -6.00 -10.34
CA ALA A 352 -22.59 -5.63 -11.68
C ALA A 352 -22.76 -6.88 -12.57
N ASP A 353 -23.75 -6.83 -13.48
CA ASP A 353 -24.05 -7.94 -14.40
C ASP A 353 -22.90 -8.31 -15.34
N GLU A 354 -21.98 -7.35 -15.58
CA GLU A 354 -20.79 -7.54 -16.40
C GLU A 354 -19.73 -8.44 -15.74
N LEU A 355 -19.85 -8.66 -14.42
CA LEU A 355 -18.86 -9.43 -13.65
C LEU A 355 -19.21 -10.90 -13.61
N ASN A 356 -18.21 -11.72 -13.87
CA ASN A 356 -18.26 -13.18 -13.70
C ASN A 356 -16.85 -13.70 -13.42
N ALA A 357 -16.73 -14.99 -13.11
CA ALA A 357 -15.44 -15.58 -12.74
C ALA A 357 -14.37 -15.49 -13.85
N ASP A 358 -14.74 -15.61 -15.13
CA ASP A 358 -13.81 -15.48 -16.27
C ASP A 358 -13.33 -14.03 -16.43
N VAL A 359 -14.21 -13.05 -16.22
CA VAL A 359 -13.86 -11.62 -16.19
C VAL A 359 -12.91 -11.34 -15.04
N MET A 360 -13.18 -11.86 -13.83
CA MET A 360 -12.32 -11.66 -12.68
C MET A 360 -10.94 -12.31 -12.85
N TYR A 361 -10.89 -13.47 -13.53
CA TYR A 361 -9.62 -14.06 -13.92
C TYR A 361 -8.80 -13.12 -14.81
N ALA A 362 -9.41 -12.61 -15.87
CA ALA A 362 -8.75 -11.70 -16.80
C ALA A 362 -8.30 -10.40 -16.11
N LEU A 363 -9.15 -9.81 -15.26
CA LEU A 363 -8.79 -8.60 -14.51
C LEU A 363 -7.64 -8.85 -13.53
N GLY A 364 -7.61 -10.02 -12.87
CA GLY A 364 -6.50 -10.43 -12.01
C GLY A 364 -5.19 -10.56 -12.80
N LEU A 365 -5.24 -11.13 -14.01
CA LEU A 365 -4.09 -11.25 -14.89
C LEU A 365 -3.60 -9.86 -15.37
N PHE A 366 -4.53 -9.00 -15.79
CA PHE A 366 -4.20 -7.64 -16.27
C PHE A 366 -3.76 -6.68 -15.16
N ASN A 367 -3.98 -7.03 -13.91
CA ASN A 367 -3.55 -6.18 -12.79
C ASN A 367 -2.03 -5.95 -12.75
N SER A 368 -1.25 -6.90 -13.24
CA SER A 368 0.23 -6.83 -13.27
C SER A 368 0.82 -6.20 -14.53
N ILE A 369 0.01 -5.74 -15.50
CA ILE A 369 0.50 -5.25 -16.79
C ILE A 369 1.48 -4.08 -16.66
N GLY A 370 1.24 -3.16 -15.72
CA GLY A 370 2.09 -2.00 -15.53
C GLY A 370 3.54 -2.40 -15.18
N PHE A 371 3.70 -3.39 -14.31
CA PHE A 371 5.01 -3.93 -13.96
C PHE A 371 5.67 -4.63 -15.15
N ALA A 372 4.92 -5.48 -15.88
CA ALA A 372 5.44 -6.19 -17.05
C ALA A 372 5.98 -5.21 -18.12
N LEU A 373 5.29 -4.09 -18.33
CA LEU A 373 5.69 -3.07 -19.30
C LEU A 373 6.91 -2.26 -18.84
N ILE A 374 7.04 -1.94 -17.55
CA ILE A 374 8.22 -1.26 -17.00
C ILE A 374 9.46 -2.15 -17.10
N GLU A 375 9.35 -3.40 -16.70
CA GLU A 375 10.50 -4.31 -16.61
C GLU A 375 10.99 -4.79 -18.00
N THR A 376 10.17 -4.63 -19.04
CA THR A 376 10.51 -5.06 -20.40
C THR A 376 10.77 -3.93 -21.36
N GLN A 377 11.16 -2.73 -20.90
CA GLN A 377 11.52 -1.61 -21.75
C GLN A 377 12.63 -1.98 -22.74
N THR A 378 12.48 -1.50 -23.98
CA THR A 378 13.54 -1.57 -24.97
C THR A 378 14.64 -0.52 -24.66
N GLU A 379 15.83 -0.69 -25.26
CA GLU A 379 16.92 0.26 -25.10
C GLU A 379 16.53 1.66 -25.63
N GLU A 380 15.80 1.71 -26.74
CA GLU A 380 15.25 2.96 -27.29
C GLU A 380 14.31 3.66 -26.31
N GLN A 381 13.39 2.90 -25.68
CA GLN A 381 12.47 3.42 -24.68
C GLN A 381 13.22 3.97 -23.45
N ARG A 382 14.24 3.27 -22.99
CA ARG A 382 15.10 3.73 -21.87
C ARG A 382 15.84 5.01 -22.21
N SER A 383 16.48 5.08 -23.38
CA SER A 383 17.20 6.26 -23.84
C SER A 383 16.27 7.47 -23.93
N TYR A 384 15.07 7.29 -24.47
CA TYR A 384 14.08 8.37 -24.53
C TYR A 384 13.63 8.85 -23.14
N MET A 385 13.41 7.92 -22.20
CA MET A 385 13.07 8.28 -20.81
C MET A 385 14.22 9.06 -20.15
N GLU A 386 15.46 8.72 -20.44
CA GLU A 386 16.63 9.43 -19.95
C GLU A 386 16.70 10.86 -20.51
N GLU A 387 16.45 11.05 -21.80
CA GLU A 387 16.38 12.38 -22.43
C GLU A 387 15.26 13.23 -21.80
N LEU A 388 14.08 12.68 -21.61
CA LEU A 388 12.97 13.36 -20.95
C LEU A 388 13.32 13.83 -19.55
N SER A 389 14.00 12.98 -18.77
CA SER A 389 14.35 13.31 -17.39
C SER A 389 15.38 14.44 -17.26
N GLN A 390 16.25 14.64 -18.28
CA GLN A 390 17.21 15.75 -18.29
C GLN A 390 16.53 17.14 -18.28
N GLN A 391 15.22 17.21 -18.58
CA GLN A 391 14.43 18.44 -18.50
C GLN A 391 14.08 18.83 -17.04
N TYR A 392 14.30 17.91 -16.10
CA TYR A 392 14.04 18.13 -14.67
C TYR A 392 15.37 18.33 -13.95
N GLU A 393 15.44 19.35 -13.11
CA GLU A 393 16.65 19.67 -12.32
C GLU A 393 16.87 18.69 -11.17
N GLU A 394 16.54 17.39 -11.36
CA GLU A 394 16.60 16.34 -10.34
C GLU A 394 17.59 15.24 -10.75
N ASP A 395 18.12 14.54 -9.74
CA ASP A 395 19.00 13.40 -9.97
C ASP A 395 18.26 12.27 -10.71
N TRP A 396 18.77 11.91 -11.89
CA TRP A 396 18.23 10.83 -12.71
C TRP A 396 18.00 9.54 -11.95
N LYS A 397 18.92 9.18 -11.04
CA LYS A 397 18.78 7.98 -10.22
C LYS A 397 17.54 8.03 -9.34
N LYS A 398 17.27 9.18 -8.72
CA LYS A 398 16.07 9.38 -7.89
C LYS A 398 14.80 9.26 -8.72
N ILE A 399 14.78 9.84 -9.92
CA ILE A 399 13.64 9.75 -10.84
C ILE A 399 13.40 8.29 -11.21
N MET A 400 14.44 7.54 -11.59
CA MET A 400 14.32 6.13 -11.96
C MET A 400 13.92 5.23 -10.80
N ASP A 401 14.41 5.48 -9.59
CA ASP A 401 13.99 4.75 -8.41
C ASP A 401 12.48 4.91 -8.17
N VAL A 402 11.95 6.14 -8.25
CA VAL A 402 10.52 6.42 -8.13
C VAL A 402 9.74 5.85 -9.32
N PHE A 403 10.30 5.92 -10.54
CA PHE A 403 9.67 5.36 -11.75
C PHE A 403 9.47 3.85 -11.64
N ASN A 404 10.37 3.12 -11.00
CA ASN A 404 10.26 1.68 -10.78
C ASN A 404 9.35 1.31 -9.59
N PHE A 405 8.72 2.28 -8.91
CA PHE A 405 7.79 2.01 -7.81
C PHE A 405 6.37 1.66 -8.29
N GLY A 406 5.58 1.03 -7.42
CA GLY A 406 4.24 0.55 -7.74
C GLY A 406 3.25 1.63 -8.22
N ASN A 407 3.46 2.90 -7.85
CA ASN A 407 2.67 4.03 -8.37
C ASN A 407 2.79 4.15 -9.88
N THR A 408 4.01 4.07 -10.41
CA THR A 408 4.29 4.13 -11.85
C THR A 408 3.62 2.99 -12.59
N ALA A 409 3.72 1.76 -12.07
CA ALA A 409 3.03 0.60 -12.63
C ALA A 409 1.52 0.81 -12.70
N ASN A 410 0.92 1.43 -11.68
CA ASN A 410 -0.51 1.76 -11.68
C ASN A 410 -0.87 2.85 -12.69
N TYR A 411 -0.02 3.87 -12.86
CA TYR A 411 -0.21 4.88 -13.92
C TYR A 411 -0.14 4.25 -15.31
N ILE A 412 0.90 3.48 -15.60
CA ILE A 412 1.09 2.80 -16.89
C ILE A 412 -0.07 1.86 -17.17
N LYS A 413 -0.48 1.04 -16.21
CA LYS A 413 -1.62 0.13 -16.32
C LYS A 413 -2.90 0.87 -16.73
N ARG A 414 -3.20 1.99 -16.08
CA ARG A 414 -4.39 2.80 -16.37
C ARG A 414 -4.34 3.42 -17.76
N ILE A 415 -3.19 3.98 -18.16
CA ILE A 415 -3.03 4.62 -19.46
C ILE A 415 -3.10 3.55 -20.56
N TYR A 416 -2.42 2.42 -20.37
CA TYR A 416 -2.43 1.30 -21.30
C TYR A 416 -3.84 0.74 -21.50
N ALA A 417 -4.60 0.53 -20.43
CA ALA A 417 -5.98 0.05 -20.51
C ALA A 417 -6.88 1.01 -21.31
N LYS A 418 -6.69 2.32 -21.18
CA LYS A 418 -7.38 3.34 -21.98
C LYS A 418 -6.95 3.30 -23.46
N LYS A 419 -5.64 3.25 -23.72
CA LYS A 419 -5.08 3.16 -25.08
C LYS A 419 -5.58 1.91 -25.80
N SER A 420 -5.66 0.79 -25.09
CA SER A 420 -6.15 -0.50 -25.58
C SER A 420 -7.67 -0.59 -25.68
N GLN A 421 -8.38 0.51 -25.41
CA GLN A 421 -9.85 0.60 -25.46
C GLN A 421 -10.59 -0.44 -24.62
N MET A 422 -9.97 -0.85 -23.49
CA MET A 422 -10.66 -1.74 -22.54
C MET A 422 -11.96 -1.11 -22.06
N PRO A 423 -13.02 -1.90 -21.84
CA PRO A 423 -14.28 -1.39 -21.33
C PRO A 423 -14.10 -0.55 -20.07
N ALA A 424 -14.89 0.52 -19.96
CA ALA A 424 -14.75 1.50 -18.88
C ALA A 424 -14.78 0.84 -17.49
N PHE A 425 -15.63 -0.17 -17.27
CA PHE A 425 -15.72 -0.87 -16.00
C PHE A 425 -14.42 -1.62 -15.68
N ALA A 426 -13.81 -2.31 -16.66
CA ALA A 426 -12.58 -3.06 -16.50
C ALA A 426 -11.40 -2.11 -16.18
N THR A 427 -11.25 -1.04 -16.99
CA THR A 427 -10.27 0.02 -16.76
C THR A 427 -10.41 0.62 -15.37
N TYR A 428 -11.66 0.82 -14.92
CA TYR A 428 -11.95 1.38 -13.61
C TYR A 428 -11.51 0.45 -12.47
N ILE A 429 -11.89 -0.83 -12.55
CA ILE A 429 -11.58 -1.84 -11.53
C ILE A 429 -10.07 -2.01 -11.38
N ILE A 430 -9.32 -2.24 -12.47
CA ILE A 430 -7.87 -2.43 -12.40
C ILE A 430 -7.10 -1.17 -11.99
N SER A 431 -7.71 0.01 -12.14
CA SER A 431 -7.10 1.29 -11.75
C SER A 431 -7.31 1.65 -10.27
N CYS A 432 -8.25 1.03 -9.59
CA CYS A 432 -8.74 1.47 -8.28
C CYS A 432 -8.46 0.49 -7.15
N TRP A 433 -7.83 -0.66 -7.40
CA TRP A 433 -7.67 -1.69 -6.38
C TRP A 433 -6.96 -1.20 -5.11
N ASN A 434 -6.04 -0.26 -5.21
CA ASN A 434 -5.26 0.27 -4.08
C ASN A 434 -5.61 1.72 -3.68
N SER A 435 -6.36 2.47 -4.50
CA SER A 435 -6.63 3.88 -4.25
C SER A 435 -8.06 4.29 -4.64
N ARG A 436 -8.60 5.34 -3.99
CA ARG A 436 -9.87 6.00 -4.36
C ARG A 436 -11.14 5.16 -4.25
N ARG A 437 -11.17 4.14 -3.37
CA ARG A 437 -12.36 3.31 -3.15
C ARG A 437 -13.64 4.11 -2.90
N GLY A 438 -13.56 5.23 -2.20
CA GLY A 438 -14.72 6.08 -1.89
C GLY A 438 -15.39 6.78 -3.09
N LYS A 439 -14.85 6.65 -4.31
CA LYS A 439 -15.41 7.20 -5.55
C LYS A 439 -15.96 6.14 -6.50
N LEU A 440 -15.85 4.86 -6.14
CA LEU A 440 -16.33 3.75 -6.94
C LEU A 440 -17.84 3.55 -6.79
N PRO A 441 -18.57 3.28 -7.89
CA PRO A 441 -19.92 2.76 -7.79
C PRO A 441 -19.93 1.45 -6.97
N GLU A 442 -20.88 1.34 -6.05
CA GLU A 442 -20.99 0.21 -5.11
C GLU A 442 -20.95 -1.15 -5.81
N ARG A 443 -21.60 -1.24 -6.98
CA ARG A 443 -21.67 -2.45 -7.81
C ARG A 443 -20.30 -2.99 -8.27
N PHE A 444 -19.24 -2.19 -8.24
CA PHE A 444 -17.88 -2.62 -8.59
C PHE A 444 -16.96 -2.82 -7.37
N MET A 445 -17.40 -2.43 -6.18
CA MET A 445 -16.59 -2.55 -4.96
C MET A 445 -16.20 -3.99 -4.68
N PHE A 446 -17.10 -4.95 -4.96
CA PHE A 446 -16.79 -6.36 -4.81
C PHE A 446 -15.60 -6.80 -5.67
N ALA A 447 -15.59 -6.42 -6.96
CA ALA A 447 -14.49 -6.77 -7.86
C ALA A 447 -13.15 -6.15 -7.43
N VAL A 448 -13.17 -4.91 -6.95
CA VAL A 448 -11.97 -4.23 -6.44
C VAL A 448 -11.46 -4.90 -5.17
N ASP A 449 -12.33 -5.26 -4.25
CA ASP A 449 -11.95 -5.99 -3.05
C ASP A 449 -11.37 -7.37 -3.39
N VAL A 450 -11.97 -8.08 -4.35
CA VAL A 450 -11.49 -9.38 -4.83
C VAL A 450 -10.09 -9.25 -5.42
N LEU A 451 -9.83 -8.25 -6.27
CA LEU A 451 -8.49 -8.03 -6.83
C LEU A 451 -7.47 -7.68 -5.74
N TYR A 452 -7.84 -6.79 -4.83
CA TYR A 452 -6.98 -6.44 -3.70
C TYR A 452 -6.62 -7.68 -2.86
N MET A 453 -7.62 -8.45 -2.46
CA MET A 453 -7.40 -9.66 -1.65
C MET A 453 -6.56 -10.69 -2.39
N SER A 454 -6.77 -10.86 -3.69
CA SER A 454 -6.02 -11.81 -4.53
C SER A 454 -4.54 -11.45 -4.59
N GLU A 455 -4.23 -10.18 -4.74
CA GLU A 455 -2.86 -9.68 -4.75
C GLU A 455 -2.22 -9.77 -3.35
N MET A 456 -2.96 -9.44 -2.29
CA MET A 456 -2.48 -9.61 -0.92
C MET A 456 -2.23 -11.08 -0.56
N MET A 457 -3.06 -12.02 -1.05
CA MET A 457 -2.80 -13.46 -0.90
C MET A 457 -1.50 -13.87 -1.58
N GLN A 458 -1.26 -13.35 -2.78
CA GLN A 458 -0.03 -13.64 -3.51
C GLN A 458 1.20 -13.08 -2.80
N TYR A 459 1.17 -11.81 -2.39
CA TYR A 459 2.28 -11.18 -1.66
C TYR A 459 2.56 -11.86 -0.32
N TYR A 460 1.51 -12.27 0.39
CA TYR A 460 1.64 -13.01 1.63
C TYR A 460 2.29 -14.39 1.41
N ASP A 461 1.86 -15.11 0.38
CA ASP A 461 2.40 -16.43 0.06
C ASP A 461 3.87 -16.38 -0.37
N GLU A 462 4.27 -15.34 -1.07
CA GLU A 462 5.65 -15.06 -1.46
C GLU A 462 6.49 -14.41 -0.35
N LYS A 463 5.91 -14.16 0.83
CA LYS A 463 6.56 -13.50 1.98
C LYS A 463 7.03 -12.06 1.66
N ILE A 464 6.40 -11.42 0.71
CA ILE A 464 6.60 -10.00 0.37
C ILE A 464 5.83 -9.12 1.34
N ALA A 465 4.65 -9.57 1.78
CA ALA A 465 3.77 -8.88 2.71
C ALA A 465 3.43 -9.75 3.93
N ASP A 466 3.23 -9.09 5.07
CA ASP A 466 2.78 -9.72 6.30
C ASP A 466 1.25 -9.56 6.47
N PHE A 467 0.59 -10.47 7.18
CA PHE A 467 -0.86 -10.47 7.38
C PHE A 467 -1.40 -9.15 7.96
N TYR A 468 -0.67 -8.51 8.88
CA TYR A 468 -1.08 -7.26 9.50
C TYR A 468 -1.06 -6.05 8.57
N GLN A 469 -0.42 -6.15 7.40
CA GLN A 469 -0.40 -5.11 6.36
C GLN A 469 -1.67 -5.11 5.49
N ILE A 470 -2.50 -6.17 5.61
CA ILE A 470 -3.73 -6.32 4.84
C ILE A 470 -4.84 -5.50 5.50
N ASP A 471 -5.64 -4.78 4.69
CA ASP A 471 -6.73 -3.95 5.18
C ASP A 471 -7.74 -4.77 6.01
N ARG A 472 -7.81 -4.45 7.31
CA ARG A 472 -8.64 -5.17 8.27
C ARG A 472 -10.13 -5.05 7.99
N LYS A 473 -10.59 -3.93 7.36
CA LYS A 473 -12.00 -3.74 7.00
C LYS A 473 -12.39 -4.74 5.91
N ILE A 474 -11.49 -4.95 4.96
CA ILE A 474 -11.71 -5.94 3.89
C ILE A 474 -11.65 -7.36 4.47
N LEU A 475 -10.64 -7.68 5.27
CA LEU A 475 -10.57 -9.00 5.93
C LEU A 475 -11.86 -9.33 6.69
N LYS A 476 -12.36 -8.39 7.52
CA LYS A 476 -13.61 -8.56 8.27
C LYS A 476 -14.82 -8.74 7.35
N LYS A 477 -14.90 -8.00 6.24
CA LYS A 477 -15.98 -8.10 5.24
C LYS A 477 -16.09 -9.51 4.66
N TYR A 478 -14.96 -10.20 4.47
CA TYR A 478 -14.89 -11.57 3.97
C TYR A 478 -14.79 -12.64 5.07
N GLY A 479 -15.08 -12.29 6.33
CA GLY A 479 -15.10 -13.21 7.46
C GLY A 479 -13.72 -13.73 7.87
N ILE A 480 -12.63 -13.07 7.48
CA ILE A 480 -11.25 -13.45 7.81
C ILE A 480 -10.84 -12.70 9.07
N LEU A 481 -10.82 -13.41 10.20
CA LEU A 481 -10.60 -12.80 11.49
C LEU A 481 -9.14 -12.88 11.98
N ASP A 482 -8.39 -13.85 11.48
CA ASP A 482 -7.00 -14.10 11.87
C ASP A 482 -6.14 -14.66 10.74
N GLU A 483 -4.83 -14.66 10.96
CA GLU A 483 -3.84 -15.16 10.01
C GLU A 483 -4.01 -16.64 9.68
N LYS A 484 -4.48 -17.47 10.62
CA LYS A 484 -4.68 -18.90 10.41
C LYS A 484 -5.81 -19.15 9.41
N MET A 485 -6.90 -18.38 9.51
CA MET A 485 -8.01 -18.41 8.54
C MET A 485 -7.51 -17.98 7.16
N PHE A 486 -6.71 -16.93 7.08
CA PHE A 486 -6.13 -16.44 5.84
C PHE A 486 -5.23 -17.49 5.17
N LYS A 487 -4.30 -18.11 5.92
CA LYS A 487 -3.46 -19.22 5.43
C LYS A 487 -4.29 -20.41 4.93
N THR A 488 -5.34 -20.76 5.66
CA THR A 488 -6.22 -21.87 5.28
C THR A 488 -6.95 -21.57 3.97
N MET A 489 -7.41 -20.34 3.78
CA MET A 489 -8.06 -19.88 2.54
C MET A 489 -7.09 -19.95 1.35
N ILE A 490 -5.87 -19.43 1.49
CA ILE A 490 -4.83 -19.52 0.45
C ILE A 490 -4.58 -21.00 0.07
N THR A 491 -4.39 -21.86 1.05
CA THR A 491 -4.14 -23.29 0.81
C THR A 491 -5.28 -23.95 0.04
N LYS A 492 -6.53 -23.67 0.42
CA LYS A 492 -7.70 -24.21 -0.28
C LYS A 492 -7.79 -23.73 -1.72
N MET A 493 -7.49 -22.47 -1.96
CA MET A 493 -7.53 -21.89 -3.30
C MET A 493 -6.40 -22.42 -4.20
N LYS A 494 -5.23 -22.72 -3.63
CA LYS A 494 -4.13 -23.37 -4.36
C LYS A 494 -4.50 -24.79 -4.81
N THR A 495 -5.14 -25.57 -3.95
CA THR A 495 -5.52 -26.95 -4.28
C THR A 495 -6.67 -27.04 -5.30
N SER A 496 -7.48 -26.00 -5.43
CA SER A 496 -8.53 -25.96 -6.46
C SER A 496 -7.98 -25.62 -7.87
N LEU A 497 -6.74 -25.19 -7.96
CA LEU A 497 -6.01 -24.91 -9.21
C LEU A 497 -5.72 -26.17 -10.04
N ASP A 498 -5.47 -27.29 -9.35
CA ASP A 498 -5.04 -28.54 -9.96
C ASP A 498 -6.23 -29.33 -10.58
N ASN A 499 -7.49 -28.86 -10.43
CA ASN A 499 -8.71 -29.59 -10.79
C ASN A 499 -9.63 -28.91 -11.83
N ASP A 500 -9.37 -27.70 -12.33
CA ASP A 500 -10.13 -26.93 -13.34
C ASP A 500 -9.34 -26.72 -14.63
#